data_3a816349cdc3384be9ed2bef19c79fc0
#
_entry.id   3a816349cdc3384be9ed2bef19c79fc0
#
_cell.length_a   1.000
_cell.length_b   1.000
_cell.length_c   1.000
_cell.angle_alpha   90.00
_cell.angle_beta   90.00
_cell.angle_gamma   90.00
#
_symmetry.space_group_name_H-M   'P 1'
#
loop_
_entity.id
_entity.type
_entity.pdbx_description
1 polymer ?
#
loop_
_entity_poly.entity_id
_entity_poly.type
_entity_poly.pdbx_seq_one_letter_code
_entity_poly.pdbx_strand_id
1 'polypeptide(L)'
;NINDEIKVIDKSLAGKASKKLPKENECVKITTGAVMPKNCDAVVMQEEVNIVKSNFIKINTSKIKKNQNVRFLGEDIKKGDLILNAGKKLNAADIGVISSMGIKEVFVYKKPIVSFFTTGDEVRPISKKLKYGELYDSNRYTIKSLLNKHGIKSIDLGHAKDSKYSIKNKFTQGIKKSDIILTSGGVSVGEADYIKEVT
;
A
#
# COMPACT_ATOMS: atom_id res chain seq x y z
N ASN A 1 -37.06 -28.70 -21.50
CA ASN A 1 -37.40 -28.35 -22.89
C ASN A 1 -36.49 -27.23 -23.37
N ILE A 2 -35.80 -27.45 -24.49
CA ILE A 2 -34.69 -26.60 -25.00
C ILE A 2 -35.20 -25.26 -25.64
N ASN A 3 -36.51 -25.01 -25.63
CA ASN A 3 -37.14 -23.94 -26.41
C ASN A 3 -38.15 -23.06 -25.66
N ASP A 4 -38.26 -23.16 -24.35
CA ASP A 4 -39.27 -22.39 -23.65
C ASP A 4 -38.85 -20.91 -23.52
N GLU A 5 -39.80 -20.03 -23.84
CA GLU A 5 -39.61 -18.59 -23.65
C GLU A 5 -39.58 -18.26 -22.14
N ILE A 6 -38.54 -17.60 -21.70
CA ILE A 6 -38.34 -17.18 -20.32
C ILE A 6 -38.73 -15.72 -20.20
N LYS A 7 -39.60 -15.40 -19.24
CA LYS A 7 -40.08 -14.03 -18.98
C LYS A 7 -39.10 -13.26 -18.11
N VAL A 8 -38.66 -12.10 -18.56
CA VAL A 8 -37.88 -11.15 -17.76
C VAL A 8 -38.84 -10.32 -16.89
N ILE A 9 -38.84 -10.56 -15.57
CA ILE A 9 -39.80 -9.95 -14.64
C ILE A 9 -39.29 -8.71 -13.94
N ASP A 10 -37.96 -8.50 -13.90
CA ASP A 10 -37.33 -7.37 -13.21
C ASP A 10 -35.87 -7.17 -13.66
N LYS A 11 -35.23 -6.15 -13.07
CA LYS A 11 -33.80 -5.85 -13.27
C LYS A 11 -33.09 -5.66 -11.93
N SER A 12 -32.00 -6.38 -11.71
CA SER A 12 -31.11 -6.24 -10.57
C SER A 12 -29.85 -5.45 -10.99
N LEU A 13 -29.62 -4.32 -10.35
CA LEU A 13 -28.48 -3.43 -10.62
C LEU A 13 -27.49 -3.46 -9.46
N ALA A 14 -26.22 -3.17 -9.75
CA ALA A 14 -25.23 -2.94 -8.71
C ALA A 14 -25.72 -1.84 -7.75
N GLY A 15 -25.74 -2.13 -6.44
CA GLY A 15 -26.28 -1.25 -5.41
C GLY A 15 -27.83 -1.20 -5.32
N LYS A 16 -28.57 -1.78 -6.27
CA LYS A 16 -30.04 -1.83 -6.24
C LYS A 16 -30.53 -3.22 -6.64
N ALA A 17 -30.52 -4.15 -5.68
CA ALA A 17 -30.97 -5.52 -5.89
C ALA A 17 -32.46 -5.63 -6.22
N SER A 18 -32.81 -6.57 -7.11
CA SER A 18 -34.23 -6.95 -7.32
C SER A 18 -34.79 -7.61 -6.05
N LYS A 19 -36.02 -7.27 -5.71
CA LYS A 19 -36.78 -7.91 -4.64
C LYS A 19 -37.77 -8.98 -5.15
N LYS A 20 -37.88 -9.13 -6.46
CA LYS A 20 -38.78 -10.16 -7.05
C LYS A 20 -38.17 -11.53 -6.90
N LEU A 21 -39.06 -12.53 -6.77
CA LEU A 21 -38.73 -13.93 -6.67
C LEU A 21 -39.16 -14.61 -7.97
N PRO A 22 -38.23 -14.89 -8.90
CA PRO A 22 -38.56 -15.58 -10.12
C PRO A 22 -39.17 -16.98 -9.85
N LYS A 23 -40.20 -17.31 -10.63
CA LYS A 23 -40.80 -18.65 -10.68
C LYS A 23 -40.21 -19.42 -11.85
N GLU A 24 -40.73 -20.63 -12.07
CA GLU A 24 -40.37 -21.39 -13.25
C GLU A 24 -40.67 -20.62 -14.53
N ASN A 25 -39.77 -20.65 -15.49
CA ASN A 25 -39.78 -19.86 -16.73
C ASN A 25 -39.78 -18.31 -16.52
N GLU A 26 -39.27 -17.84 -15.37
CA GLU A 26 -39.03 -16.44 -15.12
C GLU A 26 -37.54 -16.20 -14.82
N CYS A 27 -37.06 -15.01 -15.18
CA CYS A 27 -35.70 -14.56 -14.84
C CYS A 27 -35.67 -13.08 -14.50
N VAL A 28 -34.52 -12.64 -13.97
CA VAL A 28 -34.22 -11.23 -13.71
C VAL A 28 -33.00 -10.84 -14.54
N LYS A 29 -33.08 -9.75 -15.26
CA LYS A 29 -31.89 -9.16 -15.89
C LYS A 29 -30.95 -8.63 -14.82
N ILE A 30 -29.69 -9.04 -14.84
CA ILE A 30 -28.71 -8.67 -13.83
C ILE A 30 -27.53 -7.94 -14.47
N THR A 31 -26.94 -6.97 -13.77
CA THR A 31 -25.70 -6.31 -14.19
C THR A 31 -24.52 -6.83 -13.36
N THR A 32 -23.32 -6.77 -13.92
CA THR A 32 -22.08 -7.09 -13.20
C THR A 32 -22.03 -6.36 -11.85
N GLY A 33 -21.65 -7.09 -10.80
CA GLY A 33 -21.59 -6.56 -9.42
C GLY A 33 -22.94 -6.46 -8.70
N ALA A 34 -24.06 -6.82 -9.34
CA ALA A 34 -25.36 -6.85 -8.67
C ALA A 34 -25.53 -8.12 -7.82
N VAL A 35 -26.36 -7.98 -6.77
CA VAL A 35 -26.72 -9.13 -5.92
C VAL A 35 -27.57 -10.10 -6.70
N MET A 36 -27.21 -11.39 -6.61
CA MET A 36 -27.95 -12.49 -7.23
C MET A 36 -29.36 -12.55 -6.68
N PRO A 37 -30.43 -12.55 -7.54
CA PRO A 37 -31.79 -12.69 -7.07
C PRO A 37 -32.02 -14.04 -6.39
N LYS A 38 -32.85 -14.08 -5.37
CA LYS A 38 -33.29 -15.35 -4.76
C LYS A 38 -33.98 -16.23 -5.82
N ASN A 39 -33.93 -17.51 -5.64
CA ASN A 39 -34.46 -18.54 -6.56
C ASN A 39 -33.75 -18.58 -7.93
N CYS A 40 -32.59 -17.94 -8.07
CA CYS A 40 -31.72 -18.06 -9.24
C CYS A 40 -30.39 -18.66 -8.81
N ASP A 41 -29.83 -19.55 -9.63
CA ASP A 41 -28.57 -20.25 -9.33
C ASP A 41 -27.55 -20.20 -10.44
N ALA A 42 -27.84 -19.49 -11.54
CA ALA A 42 -26.87 -19.25 -12.63
C ALA A 42 -27.11 -17.89 -13.30
N VAL A 43 -26.08 -17.36 -13.91
CA VAL A 43 -26.17 -16.17 -14.76
C VAL A 43 -25.71 -16.53 -16.17
N VAL A 44 -26.58 -16.26 -17.14
CA VAL A 44 -26.28 -16.38 -18.57
C VAL A 44 -25.83 -15.04 -19.10
N MET A 45 -24.71 -15.01 -19.81
CA MET A 45 -24.19 -13.79 -20.41
C MET A 45 -25.15 -13.27 -21.49
N GLN A 46 -25.23 -11.97 -21.65
CA GLN A 46 -26.15 -11.33 -22.59
C GLN A 46 -25.94 -11.79 -24.05
N GLU A 47 -24.71 -12.12 -24.39
CA GLU A 47 -24.29 -12.61 -25.70
C GLU A 47 -24.83 -13.99 -26.05
N GLU A 48 -25.23 -14.78 -25.03
CA GLU A 48 -25.80 -16.10 -25.15
C GLU A 48 -27.35 -16.10 -25.11
N VAL A 49 -27.94 -14.87 -25.03
CA VAL A 49 -29.39 -14.69 -24.87
C VAL A 49 -30.02 -14.21 -26.17
N ASN A 50 -31.02 -14.93 -26.68
CA ASN A 50 -31.83 -14.48 -27.80
C ASN A 50 -33.07 -13.72 -27.30
N ILE A 51 -33.22 -12.45 -27.67
CA ILE A 51 -34.41 -11.66 -27.34
C ILE A 51 -35.51 -12.00 -28.35
N VAL A 52 -36.65 -12.45 -27.85
CA VAL A 52 -37.83 -12.83 -28.68
C VAL A 52 -38.79 -11.65 -28.82
N LYS A 53 -39.10 -11.01 -27.70
CA LYS A 53 -39.93 -9.80 -27.61
C LYS A 53 -39.57 -9.03 -26.33
N SER A 54 -40.11 -7.85 -26.12
CA SER A 54 -39.59 -6.87 -25.12
C SER A 54 -39.27 -7.43 -23.73
N ASN A 55 -39.99 -8.45 -23.26
CA ASN A 55 -39.80 -9.04 -21.93
C ASN A 55 -39.66 -10.58 -21.98
N PHE A 56 -39.33 -11.17 -23.12
CA PHE A 56 -39.14 -12.60 -23.25
C PHE A 56 -37.84 -12.93 -24.00
N ILE A 57 -37.15 -13.89 -23.47
CA ILE A 57 -35.86 -14.36 -23.99
C ILE A 57 -35.91 -15.87 -24.21
N LYS A 58 -34.98 -16.33 -25.06
CA LYS A 58 -34.67 -17.77 -25.21
C LYS A 58 -33.18 -17.97 -24.90
N ILE A 59 -32.89 -19.02 -24.18
CA ILE A 59 -31.52 -19.45 -23.85
C ILE A 59 -31.41 -20.96 -24.08
N ASN A 60 -30.19 -21.42 -24.34
CA ASN A 60 -29.95 -22.85 -24.45
C ASN A 60 -29.69 -23.43 -23.04
N THR A 61 -30.71 -23.87 -22.36
CA THR A 61 -30.66 -24.37 -20.98
C THR A 61 -29.77 -25.60 -20.81
N SER A 62 -29.56 -26.41 -21.85
CA SER A 62 -28.71 -27.62 -21.78
C SER A 62 -27.22 -27.30 -21.60
N LYS A 63 -26.80 -26.06 -21.89
CA LYS A 63 -25.43 -25.60 -21.75
C LYS A 63 -25.16 -24.90 -20.43
N ILE A 64 -26.19 -24.58 -19.64
CA ILE A 64 -26.08 -23.82 -18.40
C ILE A 64 -25.67 -24.77 -17.27
N LYS A 65 -24.61 -24.38 -16.55
CA LYS A 65 -24.16 -25.07 -15.34
C LYS A 65 -24.68 -24.35 -14.11
N LYS A 66 -25.03 -25.08 -13.08
CA LYS A 66 -25.36 -24.51 -11.78
C LYS A 66 -24.19 -23.67 -11.28
N ASN A 67 -24.48 -22.49 -10.73
CA ASN A 67 -23.50 -21.49 -10.24
C ASN A 67 -22.62 -20.86 -11.33
N GLN A 68 -22.94 -21.03 -12.60
CA GLN A 68 -22.22 -20.38 -13.70
C GLN A 68 -22.28 -18.86 -13.54
N ASN A 69 -21.13 -18.19 -13.64
CA ASN A 69 -20.97 -16.72 -13.51
C ASN A 69 -21.51 -16.12 -12.20
N VAL A 70 -21.58 -16.91 -11.12
CA VAL A 70 -21.97 -16.46 -9.78
C VAL A 70 -20.74 -16.42 -8.89
N ARG A 71 -20.53 -15.27 -8.22
CA ARG A 71 -19.46 -15.09 -7.21
C ARG A 71 -20.04 -15.37 -5.82
N PHE A 72 -19.34 -16.16 -5.04
CA PHE A 72 -19.78 -16.53 -3.69
C PHE A 72 -19.09 -15.70 -2.61
N LEU A 73 -19.79 -15.55 -1.50
CA LEU A 73 -19.21 -14.96 -0.30
C LEU A 73 -17.97 -15.76 0.14
N GLY A 74 -16.84 -15.07 0.32
CA GLY A 74 -15.59 -15.70 0.72
C GLY A 74 -14.84 -16.43 -0.40
N GLU A 75 -15.22 -16.23 -1.67
CA GLU A 75 -14.49 -16.81 -2.81
C GLU A 75 -13.08 -16.21 -2.93
N ASP A 76 -12.94 -14.89 -2.79
CA ASP A 76 -11.64 -14.21 -2.85
C ASP A 76 -10.93 -14.20 -1.49
N ILE A 77 -11.65 -13.88 -0.41
CA ILE A 77 -11.10 -13.75 0.94
C ILE A 77 -12.14 -14.26 1.94
N LYS A 78 -11.75 -15.18 2.81
CA LYS A 78 -12.59 -15.72 3.89
C LYS A 78 -12.32 -15.01 5.21
N LYS A 79 -13.31 -14.98 6.08
CA LYS A 79 -13.12 -14.48 7.45
C LYS A 79 -12.10 -15.36 8.17
N GLY A 80 -11.04 -14.75 8.68
CA GLY A 80 -9.94 -15.42 9.37
C GLY A 80 -8.71 -15.68 8.50
N ASP A 81 -8.77 -15.42 7.20
CA ASP A 81 -7.59 -15.53 6.34
C ASP A 81 -6.52 -14.49 6.74
N LEU A 82 -5.26 -14.93 6.75
CA LEU A 82 -4.13 -14.04 6.92
C LEU A 82 -3.83 -13.32 5.59
N ILE A 83 -4.17 -12.04 5.52
CA ILE A 83 -4.03 -11.25 4.29
C ILE A 83 -2.64 -10.63 4.14
N LEU A 84 -2.09 -10.09 5.22
CA LEU A 84 -0.79 -9.44 5.25
C LEU A 84 -0.01 -9.85 6.49
N ASN A 85 1.27 -10.13 6.32
CA ASN A 85 2.17 -10.43 7.42
C ASN A 85 2.62 -9.15 8.14
N ALA A 86 2.85 -9.25 9.45
CA ALA A 86 3.49 -8.20 10.22
C ALA A 86 4.88 -7.89 9.65
N GLY A 87 5.28 -6.61 9.68
CA GLY A 87 6.56 -6.15 9.16
C GLY A 87 6.60 -5.91 7.65
N LYS A 88 5.56 -6.26 6.92
CA LYS A 88 5.46 -5.94 5.49
C LYS A 88 5.35 -4.43 5.27
N LYS A 89 6.17 -3.88 4.37
CA LYS A 89 5.99 -2.50 3.88
C LYS A 89 4.76 -2.45 2.99
N LEU A 90 3.74 -1.71 3.42
CA LEU A 90 2.49 -1.57 2.67
C LEU A 90 2.71 -0.80 1.37
N ASN A 91 2.14 -1.31 0.28
CA ASN A 91 2.07 -0.66 -1.02
C ASN A 91 0.61 -0.34 -1.40
N ALA A 92 0.40 0.27 -2.57
CA ALA A 92 -0.93 0.67 -3.02
C ALA A 92 -1.91 -0.52 -3.17
N ALA A 93 -1.44 -1.69 -3.63
CA ALA A 93 -2.27 -2.88 -3.74
C ALA A 93 -2.70 -3.41 -2.37
N ASP A 94 -1.80 -3.41 -1.39
CA ASP A 94 -2.12 -3.80 -0.02
C ASP A 94 -3.19 -2.89 0.59
N ILE A 95 -3.09 -1.58 0.37
CA ILE A 95 -4.12 -0.62 0.80
C ILE A 95 -5.46 -0.90 0.12
N GLY A 96 -5.45 -1.24 -1.18
CA GLY A 96 -6.66 -1.64 -1.91
C GLY A 96 -7.34 -2.86 -1.27
N VAL A 97 -6.57 -3.90 -0.95
CA VAL A 97 -7.08 -5.12 -0.29
C VAL A 97 -7.63 -4.80 1.10
N ILE A 98 -6.90 -4.07 1.94
CA ILE A 98 -7.37 -3.63 3.27
C ILE A 98 -8.69 -2.87 3.16
N SER A 99 -8.77 -1.94 2.22
CA SER A 99 -9.95 -1.11 2.00
C SER A 99 -11.15 -1.91 1.50
N SER A 100 -10.95 -2.93 0.64
CA SER A 100 -12.02 -3.78 0.14
C SER A 100 -12.71 -4.61 1.26
N MET A 101 -11.99 -4.83 2.36
CA MET A 101 -12.52 -5.50 3.56
C MET A 101 -13.21 -4.51 4.53
N GLY A 102 -13.29 -3.23 4.22
CA GLY A 102 -13.90 -2.21 5.09
C GLY A 102 -13.03 -1.86 6.31
N ILE A 103 -11.74 -2.22 6.32
CA ILE A 103 -10.83 -1.91 7.42
C ILE A 103 -10.37 -0.47 7.30
N LYS A 104 -10.74 0.36 8.27
CA LYS A 104 -10.43 1.79 8.27
C LYS A 104 -9.01 2.10 8.74
N GLU A 105 -8.50 1.35 9.70
CA GLU A 105 -7.23 1.61 10.36
C GLU A 105 -6.47 0.30 10.60
N VAL A 106 -5.15 0.34 10.44
CA VAL A 106 -4.26 -0.78 10.74
C VAL A 106 -3.09 -0.30 11.61
N PHE A 107 -2.64 -1.15 12.51
CA PHE A 107 -1.43 -0.87 13.29
C PHE A 107 -0.19 -1.05 12.42
N VAL A 108 0.68 -0.06 12.46
CA VAL A 108 1.95 -0.07 11.74
C VAL A 108 3.09 0.32 12.67
N TYR A 109 4.31 -0.11 12.35
CA TYR A 109 5.49 0.36 13.06
C TYR A 109 5.69 1.86 12.83
N LYS A 110 6.00 2.57 13.90
CA LYS A 110 6.39 3.99 13.83
C LYS A 110 7.69 4.12 13.03
N LYS A 111 7.74 5.04 12.10
CA LYS A 111 9.00 5.37 11.41
C LYS A 111 9.98 5.99 12.42
N PRO A 112 11.27 5.61 12.39
CA PRO A 112 12.27 6.22 13.27
C PRO A 112 12.49 7.68 12.90
N ILE A 113 12.86 8.47 13.90
CA ILE A 113 13.45 9.81 13.69
C ILE A 113 14.95 9.60 13.63
N VAL A 114 15.58 10.11 12.59
CA VAL A 114 17.02 9.95 12.36
C VAL A 114 17.70 11.32 12.48
N SER A 115 18.63 11.48 13.40
CA SER A 115 19.53 12.62 13.39
C SER A 115 20.82 12.27 12.65
N PHE A 116 21.47 13.26 12.06
CA PHE A 116 22.75 13.05 11.39
C PHE A 116 23.66 14.27 11.51
N PHE A 117 24.96 14.03 11.47
CA PHE A 117 25.99 15.04 11.42
C PHE A 117 27.19 14.55 10.61
N THR A 118 28.01 15.47 10.16
CA THR A 118 29.27 15.20 9.46
C THR A 118 30.46 15.63 10.30
N THR A 119 31.63 15.02 10.09
CA THR A 119 32.87 15.41 10.72
C THR A 119 33.96 15.61 9.65
N GLY A 120 35.03 16.23 10.02
CA GLY A 120 36.21 16.46 9.15
C GLY A 120 36.65 17.95 9.22
N ASP A 121 37.85 18.21 9.71
CA ASP A 121 38.35 19.60 9.81
C ASP A 121 38.58 20.25 8.43
N GLU A 122 38.61 19.46 7.35
CA GLU A 122 38.65 19.91 5.95
C GLU A 122 37.26 20.23 5.39
N VAL A 123 36.20 19.76 6.00
CA VAL A 123 34.83 19.83 5.45
C VAL A 123 34.21 21.21 5.70
N ARG A 124 33.65 21.81 4.65
CA ARG A 124 33.05 23.17 4.70
C ARG A 124 31.60 23.16 4.17
N PRO A 125 30.74 24.02 4.73
CA PRO A 125 29.42 24.22 4.18
C PRO A 125 29.48 24.84 2.78
N ILE A 126 28.54 24.51 1.92
CA ILE A 126 28.48 24.98 0.52
C ILE A 126 28.39 26.51 0.38
N SER A 127 28.06 27.23 1.45
CA SER A 127 27.99 28.70 1.47
C SER A 127 29.34 29.38 1.66
N LYS A 128 30.41 28.62 1.91
CA LYS A 128 31.76 29.18 2.18
C LYS A 128 32.67 28.95 0.98
N LYS A 129 33.57 29.88 0.72
CA LYS A 129 34.67 29.68 -0.25
C LYS A 129 35.66 28.69 0.35
N LEU A 130 36.10 27.72 -0.45
CA LEU A 130 37.13 26.76 -0.04
C LEU A 130 38.51 27.39 -0.01
N LYS A 131 39.30 27.01 0.97
CA LYS A 131 40.74 27.20 1.02
C LYS A 131 41.45 25.96 0.48
N TYR A 132 42.76 26.08 0.29
CA TYR A 132 43.57 24.93 -0.10
C TYR A 132 43.44 23.79 0.92
N GLY A 133 43.16 22.57 0.44
CA GLY A 133 42.93 21.37 1.27
C GLY A 133 41.53 21.24 1.85
N GLU A 134 40.62 22.18 1.59
CA GLU A 134 39.20 22.06 2.03
C GLU A 134 38.31 21.53 0.95
N LEU A 135 37.20 20.88 1.34
CA LEU A 135 36.18 20.35 0.44
C LEU A 135 34.76 20.64 0.95
N TYR A 136 33.79 20.61 0.06
CA TYR A 136 32.37 20.81 0.45
C TYR A 136 31.77 19.58 1.08
N ASP A 137 30.90 19.82 2.06
CA ASP A 137 30.12 18.79 2.77
C ASP A 137 29.01 18.19 1.87
N SER A 138 29.39 17.34 0.94
CA SER A 138 28.45 16.64 0.05
C SER A 138 27.64 15.56 0.79
N ASN A 139 28.27 14.88 1.76
CA ASN A 139 27.65 13.79 2.51
C ASN A 139 26.41 14.23 3.30
N ARG A 140 26.46 15.42 3.89
CA ARG A 140 25.33 16.02 4.60
C ARG A 140 24.07 16.10 3.73
N TYR A 141 24.20 16.56 2.50
CA TYR A 141 23.09 16.71 1.57
C TYR A 141 22.64 15.37 0.99
N THR A 142 23.58 14.45 0.74
CA THR A 142 23.28 13.09 0.28
C THR A 142 22.47 12.33 1.34
N ILE A 143 22.91 12.33 2.59
CA ILE A 143 22.19 11.67 3.70
C ILE A 143 20.77 12.25 3.85
N LYS A 144 20.66 13.58 3.89
CA LYS A 144 19.35 14.25 3.98
C LYS A 144 18.42 13.86 2.84
N SER A 145 18.93 13.84 1.62
CA SER A 145 18.14 13.49 0.44
C SER A 145 17.69 12.02 0.46
N LEU A 146 18.56 11.11 0.87
CA LEU A 146 18.22 9.68 1.03
C LEU A 146 17.15 9.45 2.09
N LEU A 147 17.27 10.08 3.26
CA LEU A 147 16.28 9.99 4.32
C LEU A 147 14.91 10.52 3.85
N ASN A 148 14.90 11.67 3.17
CA ASN A 148 13.68 12.23 2.59
C ASN A 148 13.06 11.32 1.53
N LYS A 149 13.86 10.71 0.64
CA LYS A 149 13.38 9.75 -0.37
C LYS A 149 12.64 8.57 0.27
N HIS A 150 13.07 8.13 1.46
CA HIS A 150 12.41 7.05 2.20
C HIS A 150 11.30 7.54 3.14
N GLY A 151 10.99 8.85 3.12
CA GLY A 151 9.98 9.46 4.00
C GLY A 151 10.31 9.32 5.48
N ILE A 152 11.62 9.37 5.82
CA ILE A 152 12.14 9.32 7.20
C ILE A 152 12.33 10.75 7.68
N LYS A 153 11.74 11.06 8.84
CA LYS A 153 11.95 12.37 9.49
C LYS A 153 13.41 12.49 9.94
N SER A 154 14.12 13.48 9.42
CA SER A 154 15.53 13.69 9.74
C SER A 154 15.77 14.99 10.47
N ILE A 155 16.76 14.98 11.38
CA ILE A 155 17.26 16.14 12.13
C ILE A 155 18.72 16.33 11.76
N ASP A 156 19.01 17.41 11.09
CA ASP A 156 20.35 17.81 10.70
C ASP A 156 21.04 18.50 11.88
N LEU A 157 22.00 17.85 12.50
CA LEU A 157 22.80 18.39 13.59
C LEU A 157 23.99 19.21 13.12
N GLY A 158 24.17 19.31 11.79
CA GLY A 158 25.25 20.08 11.18
C GLY A 158 26.59 19.35 11.17
N HIS A 159 27.64 20.11 11.21
CA HIS A 159 29.04 19.65 11.20
C HIS A 159 29.64 19.66 12.61
N ALA A 160 30.49 18.66 12.91
CA ALA A 160 31.31 18.57 14.09
C ALA A 160 32.80 18.75 13.72
N LYS A 161 33.57 19.47 14.50
CA LYS A 161 35.04 19.45 14.41
C LYS A 161 35.56 18.08 14.85
N ASP A 162 36.75 17.70 14.38
CA ASP A 162 37.41 16.45 14.77
C ASP A 162 38.00 16.57 16.21
N SER A 163 37.11 16.67 17.17
CA SER A 163 37.42 16.64 18.59
C SER A 163 36.39 15.86 19.39
N LYS A 164 36.86 15.14 20.41
CA LYS A 164 36.02 14.35 21.31
C LYS A 164 34.84 15.16 21.88
N TYR A 165 35.09 16.40 22.27
CA TYR A 165 34.08 17.30 22.81
C TYR A 165 33.00 17.63 21.78
N SER A 166 33.40 18.04 20.56
CA SER A 166 32.45 18.39 19.52
C SER A 166 31.57 17.22 19.09
N ILE A 167 32.17 16.03 18.90
CA ILE A 167 31.49 14.80 18.53
C ILE A 167 30.53 14.35 19.64
N LYS A 168 31.00 14.30 20.91
CA LYS A 168 30.17 13.97 22.08
C LYS A 168 28.94 14.87 22.19
N ASN A 169 29.12 16.17 21.94
CA ASN A 169 28.01 17.13 21.97
C ASN A 169 26.95 16.80 20.89
N LYS A 170 27.38 16.43 19.66
CA LYS A 170 26.45 16.00 18.60
C LYS A 170 25.69 14.74 18.98
N PHE A 171 26.36 13.72 19.52
CA PHE A 171 25.70 12.52 20.03
C PHE A 171 24.70 12.86 21.15
N THR A 172 25.08 13.67 22.11
CA THR A 172 24.19 14.11 23.19
C THR A 172 22.92 14.81 22.68
N GLN A 173 23.08 15.66 21.63
CA GLN A 173 21.94 16.29 20.98
C GLN A 173 21.05 15.30 20.22
N GLY A 174 21.67 14.35 19.51
CA GLY A 174 20.98 13.29 18.75
C GLY A 174 20.18 12.36 19.64
N ILE A 175 20.77 11.84 20.72
CA ILE A 175 20.14 10.94 21.69
C ILE A 175 18.83 11.52 22.25
N LYS A 176 18.80 12.83 22.49
CA LYS A 176 17.61 13.52 23.04
C LYS A 176 16.48 13.70 22.01
N LYS A 177 16.76 13.59 20.72
CA LYS A 177 15.84 14.05 19.66
C LYS A 177 15.49 12.98 18.63
N SER A 178 16.19 11.84 18.60
CA SER A 178 16.07 10.83 17.56
C SER A 178 16.27 9.42 18.07
N ASP A 179 15.78 8.47 17.29
CA ASP A 179 15.88 7.04 17.58
C ASP A 179 17.21 6.45 17.03
N ILE A 180 17.76 7.09 15.99
CA ILE A 180 18.98 6.68 15.29
C ILE A 180 19.84 7.92 15.04
N ILE A 181 21.16 7.78 15.21
CA ILE A 181 22.13 8.81 14.84
C ILE A 181 23.02 8.25 13.74
N LEU A 182 23.12 8.99 12.62
CA LEU A 182 24.04 8.70 11.53
C LEU A 182 25.18 9.72 11.56
N THR A 183 26.40 9.25 11.35
CA THR A 183 27.56 10.09 11.18
C THR A 183 28.29 9.79 9.88
N SER A 184 28.82 10.82 9.24
CA SER A 184 29.69 10.67 8.08
C SER A 184 31.07 11.26 8.42
N GLY A 185 32.09 10.42 8.31
CA GLY A 185 33.44 10.67 8.75
C GLY A 185 33.74 10.08 10.12
N GLY A 186 35.01 10.07 10.51
CA GLY A 186 35.50 9.63 11.83
C GLY A 186 35.36 8.13 12.13
N VAL A 187 35.27 7.26 11.12
CA VAL A 187 35.13 5.79 11.28
C VAL A 187 36.32 5.02 10.69
N SER A 188 37.41 5.69 10.36
CA SER A 188 38.65 5.12 9.85
C SER A 188 39.55 4.62 10.99
N VAL A 189 40.63 3.93 10.67
CA VAL A 189 41.65 3.45 11.62
C VAL A 189 42.73 4.51 11.94
N GLY A 190 42.49 5.78 11.59
CA GLY A 190 43.43 6.89 11.83
C GLY A 190 43.43 7.40 13.26
N GLU A 191 44.50 8.07 13.65
CA GLU A 191 44.73 8.64 15.00
C GLU A 191 43.66 9.68 15.45
N ALA A 192 42.87 10.21 14.51
CA ALA A 192 41.80 11.20 14.77
C ALA A 192 40.39 10.62 14.76
N ASP A 193 40.22 9.28 14.92
CA ASP A 193 38.92 8.62 14.92
C ASP A 193 38.27 8.59 16.30
N TYR A 194 37.74 9.74 16.70
CA TYR A 194 37.12 9.91 18.01
C TYR A 194 35.70 9.33 18.12
N ILE A 195 35.06 8.88 17.02
CA ILE A 195 33.68 8.38 17.09
C ILE A 195 33.61 7.10 17.92
N LYS A 196 34.51 6.16 17.66
CA LYS A 196 34.59 4.88 18.42
C LYS A 196 34.89 5.05 19.89
N GLU A 197 35.57 6.12 20.27
CA GLU A 197 35.90 6.39 21.67
C GLU A 197 34.76 7.10 22.41
N VAL A 198 33.82 7.70 21.70
CA VAL A 198 32.74 8.50 22.26
C VAL A 198 31.43 7.72 22.31
N THR A 199 31.28 6.67 21.51
CA THR A 199 30.12 5.78 21.48
C THR A 199 30.31 4.54 22.32
#